data_9df314661a65cf774f9fb7efce142d34
#
_entry.id   9df314661a65cf774f9fb7efce142d34
#
_cell.length_a   1.000
_cell.length_b   1.000
_cell.length_c   1.000
_cell.angle_alpha   90.00
_cell.angle_beta   90.00
_cell.angle_gamma   90.00
#
_symmetry.space_group_name_H-M   'P 1'
#
loop_
_entity.id
_entity.type
_entity.pdbx_description
1 polymer ?
#
loop_
_entity_poly.entity_id
_entity_poly.type
_entity_poly.pdbx_seq_one_letter_code
_entity_poly.pdbx_strand_id
1 'polypeptide(L)'
;DYDTLRKVNPGLVMLHVSGYGQTGPYSERPGVGTLAEAFSGYAHVTGEPDGPPTLPSFPLADGVAALTGTYAVLAALWARDRNGGIGDEIDISLYEPLLSMTGPMLINFTKGGVVSNREGNRARWSTPRNTYKTKDNRWIAVSSAADSPAMRLFQAIGREDLTTNPAWATNRERLKRVDECDNMIA
;
A
#
# COMPACT_ATOMS: atom_id res chain seq x y z
N ASP A 1 -25.38 21.02 -3.65
CA ASP A 1 -24.05 21.24 -3.00
C ASP A 1 -24.21 21.29 -1.48
N TYR A 2 -23.10 21.19 -0.76
CA TYR A 2 -23.08 21.23 0.70
C TYR A 2 -23.63 22.53 1.26
N ASP A 3 -23.29 23.69 0.68
CA ASP A 3 -23.73 25.00 1.14
C ASP A 3 -25.25 25.18 1.12
N THR A 4 -25.90 24.56 0.17
CA THR A 4 -27.38 24.55 0.08
C THR A 4 -27.97 23.62 1.14
N LEU A 5 -27.44 22.42 1.30
CA LEU A 5 -27.98 21.40 2.20
C LEU A 5 -27.76 21.75 3.68
N ARG A 6 -26.63 22.34 4.04
CA ARG A 6 -26.34 22.77 5.43
C ARG A 6 -27.25 23.86 5.94
N LYS A 7 -27.86 24.66 5.06
CA LYS A 7 -28.89 25.64 5.46
C LYS A 7 -30.15 24.98 5.97
N VAL A 8 -30.47 23.78 5.46
CA VAL A 8 -31.63 22.98 5.89
C VAL A 8 -31.27 22.11 7.09
N ASN A 9 -30.07 21.53 7.08
CA ASN A 9 -29.56 20.72 8.17
C ASN A 9 -28.11 21.12 8.51
N PRO A 10 -27.91 22.01 9.49
CA PRO A 10 -26.56 22.43 9.90
C PRO A 10 -25.68 21.29 10.43
N GLY A 11 -26.29 20.20 10.88
CA GLY A 11 -25.57 19.00 11.36
C GLY A 11 -25.23 17.99 10.27
N LEU A 12 -25.44 18.33 8.98
CA LEU A 12 -25.12 17.43 7.88
C LEU A 12 -23.61 17.17 7.79
N VAL A 13 -23.22 15.90 7.76
CA VAL A 13 -21.90 15.46 7.31
C VAL A 13 -22.05 14.94 5.89
N MET A 14 -21.34 15.55 4.96
CA MET A 14 -21.40 15.22 3.54
C MET A 14 -20.06 14.72 3.04
N LEU A 15 -20.04 13.56 2.41
CA LEU A 15 -18.86 13.00 1.79
C LEU A 15 -18.98 13.07 0.26
N HIS A 16 -18.01 13.71 -0.38
CA HIS A 16 -17.78 13.65 -1.81
C HIS A 16 -16.70 12.62 -2.11
N VAL A 17 -16.96 11.77 -3.09
CA VAL A 17 -15.94 10.83 -3.63
C VAL A 17 -15.90 11.05 -5.14
N SER A 18 -14.72 11.42 -5.65
CA SER A 18 -14.54 11.69 -7.08
C SER A 18 -13.16 11.19 -7.55
N GLY A 19 -12.91 11.18 -8.85
CA GLY A 19 -11.66 10.71 -9.41
C GLY A 19 -10.43 11.46 -8.86
N TYR A 20 -10.54 12.80 -8.81
CA TYR A 20 -9.39 13.68 -8.52
C TYR A 20 -9.64 14.72 -7.42
N GLY A 21 -10.75 14.63 -6.70
CA GLY A 21 -11.19 15.63 -5.72
C GLY A 21 -12.05 16.74 -6.32
N GLN A 22 -12.70 17.53 -5.46
CA GLN A 22 -13.56 18.64 -5.86
C GLN A 22 -12.76 19.89 -6.27
N THR A 23 -11.49 19.94 -5.96
CA THR A 23 -10.58 21.08 -6.21
C THR A 23 -9.31 20.63 -6.93
N GLY A 24 -8.54 21.61 -7.42
CA GLY A 24 -7.28 21.33 -8.08
C GLY A 24 -7.39 21.20 -9.61
N PRO A 25 -6.27 21.02 -10.31
CA PRO A 25 -6.19 21.11 -11.77
C PRO A 25 -6.91 19.99 -12.52
N TYR A 26 -7.29 18.90 -11.83
CA TYR A 26 -7.93 17.73 -12.42
C TYR A 26 -9.38 17.52 -11.94
N SER A 27 -9.94 18.43 -11.15
CA SER A 27 -11.29 18.30 -10.59
C SER A 27 -12.37 18.08 -11.64
N GLU A 28 -12.23 18.70 -12.82
CA GLU A 28 -13.17 18.58 -13.93
C GLU A 28 -12.95 17.33 -14.81
N ARG A 29 -11.90 16.52 -14.52
CA ARG A 29 -11.63 15.34 -15.31
C ARG A 29 -12.43 14.14 -14.82
N PRO A 30 -12.96 13.33 -15.75
CA PRO A 30 -13.56 12.06 -15.37
C PRO A 30 -12.49 11.12 -14.78
N GLY A 31 -12.84 10.41 -13.71
CA GLY A 31 -11.96 9.45 -13.04
C GLY A 31 -12.73 8.21 -12.64
N VAL A 32 -12.05 7.07 -12.68
CA VAL A 32 -12.51 5.77 -12.20
C VAL A 32 -11.36 5.07 -11.46
N GLY A 33 -11.65 4.03 -10.69
CA GLY A 33 -10.68 3.33 -9.86
C GLY A 33 -9.40 2.93 -10.59
N THR A 34 -9.51 2.38 -11.80
CA THR A 34 -8.36 1.99 -12.63
C THR A 34 -7.44 3.18 -12.97
N LEU A 35 -7.99 4.35 -13.25
CA LEU A 35 -7.18 5.56 -13.48
C LEU A 35 -6.50 6.02 -12.19
N ALA A 36 -7.17 5.90 -11.06
CA ALA A 36 -6.62 6.22 -9.75
C ALA A 36 -5.47 5.26 -9.37
N GLU A 37 -5.60 3.97 -9.66
CA GLU A 37 -4.54 2.96 -9.47
C GLU A 37 -3.29 3.26 -10.30
N ALA A 38 -3.48 3.74 -11.52
CA ALA A 38 -2.36 4.17 -12.36
C ALA A 38 -1.76 5.51 -11.88
N PHE A 39 -2.61 6.50 -11.59
CA PHE A 39 -2.19 7.85 -11.23
C PHE A 39 -1.50 7.93 -9.85
N SER A 40 -1.91 7.09 -8.89
CA SER A 40 -1.26 6.97 -7.57
C SER A 40 0.14 6.37 -7.63
N GLY A 41 0.55 5.80 -8.77
CA GLY A 41 1.81 5.06 -8.92
C GLY A 41 1.72 3.59 -8.47
N TYR A 42 0.60 3.14 -7.91
CA TYR A 42 0.42 1.74 -7.49
C TYR A 42 0.72 0.76 -8.65
N ALA A 43 0.11 0.96 -9.81
CA ALA A 43 0.33 0.09 -10.96
C ALA A 43 1.80 0.08 -11.41
N HIS A 44 2.50 1.23 -11.31
CA HIS A 44 3.91 1.33 -11.69
C HIS A 44 4.82 0.46 -10.82
N VAL A 45 4.57 0.39 -9.51
CA VAL A 45 5.42 -0.36 -8.57
C VAL A 45 4.97 -1.82 -8.37
N THR A 46 3.86 -2.23 -8.99
CA THR A 46 3.31 -3.57 -8.88
C THR A 46 3.61 -4.39 -10.13
N GLY A 47 4.09 -5.61 -9.96
CA GLY A 47 4.42 -6.56 -11.02
C GLY A 47 5.89 -7.01 -11.00
N GLU A 48 6.26 -7.86 -11.95
CA GLU A 48 7.63 -8.33 -12.13
C GLU A 48 8.56 -7.21 -12.61
N PRO A 49 9.86 -7.21 -12.22
CA PRO A 49 10.80 -6.15 -12.58
C PRO A 49 10.86 -5.83 -14.06
N ASP A 50 10.88 -6.86 -14.89
CA ASP A 50 10.96 -6.76 -16.36
C ASP A 50 9.57 -6.83 -17.04
N GLY A 51 8.50 -6.89 -16.25
CA GLY A 51 7.13 -6.95 -16.73
C GLY A 51 6.47 -5.59 -16.90
N PRO A 52 5.24 -5.55 -17.44
CA PRO A 52 4.44 -4.34 -17.48
C PRO A 52 3.98 -3.90 -16.09
N PRO A 53 3.56 -2.63 -15.91
CA PRO A 53 2.77 -2.22 -14.76
C PRO A 53 1.54 -3.12 -14.58
N THR A 54 1.22 -3.49 -13.34
CA THR A 54 0.15 -4.44 -13.05
C THR A 54 -0.97 -3.78 -12.25
N LEU A 55 -2.18 -3.91 -12.76
CA LEU A 55 -3.40 -3.48 -12.08
C LEU A 55 -3.88 -4.58 -11.11
N PRO A 56 -4.56 -4.22 -10.01
CA PRO A 56 -5.18 -5.21 -9.15
C PRO A 56 -6.35 -5.89 -9.86
N SER A 57 -6.66 -7.12 -9.46
CA SER A 57 -7.80 -7.88 -10.01
C SER A 57 -9.16 -7.51 -9.39
N PHE A 58 -9.21 -6.52 -8.53
CA PHE A 58 -10.41 -6.02 -7.85
C PHE A 58 -10.32 -4.49 -7.73
N PRO A 59 -11.43 -3.78 -7.46
CA PRO A 59 -11.46 -2.31 -7.40
C PRO A 59 -10.74 -1.78 -6.15
N LEU A 60 -9.41 -1.81 -6.16
CA LEU A 60 -8.58 -1.47 -5.00
C LEU A 60 -8.72 0.00 -4.62
N ALA A 61 -8.61 0.93 -5.59
CA ALA A 61 -8.69 2.36 -5.32
C ALA A 61 -10.06 2.74 -4.73
N ASP A 62 -11.14 2.19 -5.29
CA ASP A 62 -12.50 2.41 -4.78
C ASP A 62 -12.66 1.88 -3.36
N GLY A 63 -12.15 0.67 -3.09
CA GLY A 63 -12.18 0.05 -1.76
C GLY A 63 -11.42 0.86 -0.72
N VAL A 64 -10.21 1.33 -1.07
CA VAL A 64 -9.40 2.15 -0.16
C VAL A 64 -10.04 3.51 0.08
N ALA A 65 -10.61 4.14 -0.96
CA ALA A 65 -11.35 5.40 -0.83
C ALA A 65 -12.60 5.23 0.04
N ALA A 66 -13.34 4.13 -0.11
CA ALA A 66 -14.52 3.83 0.71
C ALA A 66 -14.16 3.65 2.19
N LEU A 67 -13.09 2.92 2.51
CA LEU A 67 -12.59 2.78 3.88
C LEU A 67 -12.13 4.12 4.46
N THR A 68 -11.39 4.90 3.68
CA THR A 68 -10.93 6.24 4.07
C THR A 68 -12.11 7.17 4.34
N GLY A 69 -13.09 7.18 3.44
CA GLY A 69 -14.33 7.94 3.62
C GLY A 69 -15.12 7.54 4.86
N THR A 70 -15.17 6.25 5.14
CA THR A 70 -15.89 5.73 6.33
C THR A 70 -15.29 6.28 7.63
N TYR A 71 -13.97 6.20 7.82
CA TYR A 71 -13.38 6.75 9.05
C TYR A 71 -13.39 8.29 9.09
N ALA A 72 -13.29 8.96 7.93
CA ALA A 72 -13.43 10.41 7.89
C ALA A 72 -14.85 10.87 8.30
N VAL A 73 -15.88 10.18 7.81
CA VAL A 73 -17.28 10.44 8.24
C VAL A 73 -17.47 10.18 9.73
N LEU A 74 -16.92 9.07 10.26
CA LEU A 74 -16.99 8.79 11.71
C LEU A 74 -16.29 9.86 12.54
N ALA A 75 -15.13 10.36 12.09
CA ALA A 75 -14.42 11.45 12.75
C ALA A 75 -15.22 12.75 12.72
N ALA A 76 -15.84 13.10 11.59
CA ALA A 76 -16.67 14.28 11.44
C ALA A 76 -17.95 14.19 12.32
N LEU A 77 -18.59 13.02 12.38
CA LEU A 77 -19.74 12.79 13.28
C LEU A 77 -19.34 12.94 14.75
N TRP A 78 -18.21 12.39 15.13
CA TRP A 78 -17.68 12.53 16.49
C TRP A 78 -17.34 13.99 16.84
N ALA A 79 -16.76 14.74 15.88
CA ALA A 79 -16.47 16.17 16.02
C ALA A 79 -17.76 16.99 16.12
N ARG A 80 -18.74 16.72 15.25
CA ARG A 80 -20.06 17.37 15.25
C ARG A 80 -20.72 17.30 16.63
N ASP A 81 -20.75 16.12 17.23
CA ASP A 81 -21.41 15.89 18.52
C ASP A 81 -20.73 16.67 19.69
N ARG A 82 -19.49 17.15 19.51
CA ARG A 82 -18.73 17.96 20.46
C ARG A 82 -18.67 19.44 20.14
N ASN A 83 -18.95 19.81 18.90
CA ASN A 83 -18.86 21.17 18.40
C ASN A 83 -20.24 21.82 18.18
N GLY A 84 -21.21 21.55 19.06
CA GLY A 84 -22.54 22.17 19.01
C GLY A 84 -23.44 21.64 17.91
N GLY A 85 -23.20 20.45 17.41
CA GLY A 85 -24.06 19.80 16.39
C GLY A 85 -23.81 20.28 14.96
N ILE A 86 -22.73 20.99 14.69
CA ILE A 86 -22.38 21.47 13.34
C ILE A 86 -21.65 20.37 12.57
N GLY A 87 -22.17 20.05 11.39
CA GLY A 87 -21.61 19.07 10.47
C GLY A 87 -20.41 19.61 9.68
N ASP A 88 -19.92 18.79 8.75
CA ASP A 88 -18.72 19.09 7.96
C ASP A 88 -18.84 18.52 6.54
N GLU A 89 -18.03 19.04 5.61
CA GLU A 89 -17.88 18.57 4.25
C GLU A 89 -16.54 17.87 4.09
N ILE A 90 -16.58 16.68 3.53
CA ILE A 90 -15.41 15.82 3.33
C ILE A 90 -15.23 15.61 1.82
N ASP A 91 -14.04 15.87 1.31
CA ASP A 91 -13.67 15.60 -0.08
C ASP A 91 -12.58 14.50 -0.12
N ILE A 92 -12.84 13.42 -0.86
CA ILE A 92 -11.91 12.31 -1.06
C ILE A 92 -11.79 12.02 -2.55
N SER A 93 -10.57 12.07 -3.06
CA SER A 93 -10.29 11.54 -4.39
C SER A 93 -10.07 10.02 -4.34
N LEU A 94 -10.25 9.33 -5.46
CA LEU A 94 -9.96 7.89 -5.54
C LEU A 94 -8.47 7.59 -5.44
N TYR A 95 -7.57 8.51 -5.85
CA TYR A 95 -6.13 8.23 -5.90
C TYR A 95 -5.36 8.59 -4.62
N GLU A 96 -5.76 9.63 -3.88
CA GLU A 96 -5.00 10.11 -2.71
C GLU A 96 -4.91 9.09 -1.57
N PRO A 97 -6.00 8.39 -1.18
CA PRO A 97 -5.91 7.33 -0.21
C PRO A 97 -4.96 6.21 -0.63
N LEU A 98 -5.00 5.81 -1.91
CA LEU A 98 -4.10 4.79 -2.43
C LEU A 98 -2.64 5.28 -2.51
N LEU A 99 -2.41 6.54 -2.91
CA LEU A 99 -1.09 7.17 -2.87
C LEU A 99 -0.52 7.18 -1.44
N SER A 100 -1.35 7.48 -0.44
CA SER A 100 -0.92 7.47 0.97
C SER A 100 -0.42 6.09 1.42
N MET A 101 -0.98 5.02 0.87
CA MET A 101 -0.57 3.63 1.16
C MET A 101 0.74 3.22 0.48
N THR A 102 1.22 3.95 -0.53
CA THR A 102 2.55 3.68 -1.12
C THR A 102 3.70 3.98 -0.15
N GLY A 103 3.37 4.51 1.03
CA GLY A 103 4.29 4.70 2.14
C GLY A 103 5.45 5.65 1.81
N PRO A 104 6.70 5.23 2.07
CA PRO A 104 7.86 6.11 1.95
C PRO A 104 8.27 6.42 0.50
N MET A 105 7.62 5.88 -0.55
CA MET A 105 8.04 6.06 -1.94
C MET A 105 8.08 7.53 -2.34
N LEU A 106 7.04 8.30 -1.98
CA LEU A 106 6.99 9.73 -2.24
C LEU A 106 8.10 10.49 -1.50
N ILE A 107 8.36 10.12 -0.25
CA ILE A 107 9.42 10.72 0.57
C ILE A 107 10.81 10.38 0.00
N ASN A 108 11.03 9.14 -0.41
CA ASN A 108 12.28 8.69 -1.03
C ASN A 108 12.55 9.45 -2.33
N PHE A 109 11.53 9.69 -3.13
CA PHE A 109 11.65 10.51 -4.33
C PHE A 109 11.95 11.97 -4.01
N THR A 110 11.16 12.61 -3.16
CA THR A 110 11.29 14.05 -2.88
C THR A 110 12.56 14.41 -2.11
N LYS A 111 13.08 13.51 -1.28
CA LYS A 111 14.30 13.73 -0.49
C LYS A 111 15.58 13.17 -1.11
N GLY A 112 15.47 12.05 -1.84
CA GLY A 112 16.62 11.33 -2.36
C GLY A 112 16.64 11.14 -3.87
N GLY A 113 15.63 11.60 -4.60
CA GLY A 113 15.49 11.37 -6.05
C GLY A 113 15.28 9.91 -6.45
N VAL A 114 14.98 9.03 -5.46
CA VAL A 114 14.86 7.60 -5.69
C VAL A 114 13.48 7.29 -6.25
N VAL A 115 13.42 6.82 -7.49
CA VAL A 115 12.20 6.30 -8.11
C VAL A 115 12.06 4.82 -7.73
N SER A 116 10.92 4.47 -7.12
CA SER A 116 10.59 3.07 -6.82
C SER A 116 10.18 2.34 -8.11
N ASN A 117 10.66 1.11 -8.28
CA ASN A 117 10.35 0.25 -9.41
C ASN A 117 9.63 -1.02 -8.93
N ARG A 118 9.16 -1.82 -9.89
CA ARG A 118 8.59 -3.15 -9.64
C ARG A 118 9.67 -4.09 -9.09
N GLU A 119 9.28 -4.91 -8.14
CA GLU A 119 10.18 -5.87 -7.46
C GLU A 119 9.54 -7.27 -7.35
N GLY A 120 8.49 -7.52 -8.12
CA GLY A 120 7.72 -8.77 -8.00
C GLY A 120 7.11 -8.90 -6.60
N ASN A 121 7.31 -10.06 -6.01
CA ASN A 121 6.84 -10.34 -4.64
C ASN A 121 7.84 -9.93 -3.55
N ARG A 122 8.98 -9.37 -3.91
CA ARG A 122 10.01 -8.88 -2.99
C ARG A 122 9.63 -7.55 -2.35
N ALA A 123 10.40 -7.15 -1.34
CA ALA A 123 10.34 -5.82 -0.76
C ALA A 123 11.74 -5.36 -0.37
N ARG A 124 12.08 -4.11 -0.65
CA ARG A 124 13.42 -3.52 -0.40
C ARG A 124 13.88 -3.53 1.06
N TRP A 125 12.93 -3.68 1.97
CA TRP A 125 13.20 -3.63 3.42
C TRP A 125 13.07 -4.98 4.12
N SER A 126 12.78 -6.06 3.38
CA SER A 126 12.36 -7.33 3.97
C SER A 126 12.86 -8.52 3.16
N THR A 127 13.67 -9.39 3.80
CA THR A 127 14.11 -10.67 3.24
C THR A 127 14.37 -11.70 4.34
N PRO A 128 13.93 -12.98 4.21
CA PRO A 128 13.16 -13.55 3.09
C PRO A 128 11.73 -13.01 2.98
N ARG A 129 11.35 -12.56 1.81
CA ARG A 129 9.99 -12.22 1.46
C ARG A 129 9.76 -12.45 -0.03
N ASN A 130 9.06 -13.52 -0.38
CA ASN A 130 8.75 -13.90 -1.75
C ASN A 130 7.65 -14.96 -1.79
N THR A 131 7.25 -15.38 -3.00
CA THR A 131 6.45 -16.59 -3.24
C THR A 131 7.33 -17.66 -3.86
N TYR A 132 7.14 -18.91 -3.42
CA TYR A 132 7.93 -20.05 -3.87
C TYR A 132 7.03 -21.17 -4.32
N LYS A 133 7.45 -21.88 -5.37
CA LYS A 133 6.75 -23.05 -5.87
C LYS A 133 7.15 -24.30 -5.09
N THR A 134 6.18 -25.02 -4.58
CA THR A 134 6.41 -26.26 -3.84
C THR A 134 6.57 -27.46 -4.78
N LYS A 135 7.10 -28.57 -4.27
CA LYS A 135 7.28 -29.83 -5.04
C LYS A 135 5.99 -30.40 -5.62
N ASP A 136 4.85 -30.13 -4.97
CA ASP A 136 3.51 -30.54 -5.44
C ASP A 136 2.84 -29.50 -6.34
N ASN A 137 3.63 -28.59 -6.94
CA ASN A 137 3.18 -27.54 -7.87
C ASN A 137 2.22 -26.49 -7.28
N ARG A 138 2.20 -26.32 -5.97
CA ARG A 138 1.49 -25.21 -5.32
C ARG A 138 2.40 -24.03 -5.09
N TRP A 139 1.84 -22.94 -4.60
CA TRP A 139 2.59 -21.75 -4.22
C TRP A 139 2.44 -21.47 -2.73
N ILE A 140 3.54 -21.09 -2.11
CA ILE A 140 3.54 -20.58 -0.74
C ILE A 140 4.11 -19.17 -0.72
N ALA A 141 3.55 -18.31 0.11
CA ALA A 141 4.11 -17.01 0.41
C ALA A 141 4.93 -17.10 1.70
N VAL A 142 6.15 -16.59 1.66
CA VAL A 142 7.03 -16.52 2.82
C VAL A 142 7.30 -15.05 3.15
N SER A 143 7.18 -14.70 4.43
CA SER A 143 7.58 -13.39 4.97
C SER A 143 8.21 -13.61 6.34
N SER A 144 9.54 -13.70 6.39
CA SER A 144 10.32 -14.04 7.58
C SER A 144 11.49 -13.09 7.77
N ALA A 145 11.24 -11.77 7.60
CA ALA A 145 12.29 -10.76 7.69
C ALA A 145 12.84 -10.53 9.10
N ALA A 146 12.02 -10.70 10.14
CA ALA A 146 12.49 -10.64 11.52
C ALA A 146 13.49 -11.78 11.79
N ASP A 147 14.50 -11.50 12.61
CA ASP A 147 15.66 -12.40 12.72
C ASP A 147 15.28 -13.80 13.24
N SER A 148 14.48 -13.90 14.30
CA SER A 148 14.06 -15.20 14.84
C SER A 148 13.20 -16.03 13.86
N PRO A 149 12.17 -15.49 13.15
CA PRO A 149 11.48 -16.20 12.08
C PRO A 149 12.41 -16.65 10.94
N ALA A 150 13.37 -15.81 10.55
CA ALA A 150 14.33 -16.19 9.50
C ALA A 150 15.19 -17.39 9.92
N MET A 151 15.70 -17.40 11.14
CA MET A 151 16.49 -18.52 11.64
C MET A 151 15.66 -19.82 11.69
N ARG A 152 14.39 -19.75 12.11
CA ARG A 152 13.49 -20.91 12.08
C ARG A 152 13.19 -21.40 10.65
N LEU A 153 13.05 -20.48 9.70
CA LEU A 153 12.89 -20.84 8.30
C LEU A 153 14.14 -21.59 7.79
N PHE A 154 15.35 -21.09 8.07
CA PHE A 154 16.61 -21.74 7.67
C PHE A 154 16.74 -23.14 8.26
N GLN A 155 16.38 -23.33 9.52
CA GLN A 155 16.31 -24.67 10.14
C GLN A 155 15.31 -25.57 9.41
N ALA A 156 14.11 -25.06 9.12
CA ALA A 156 13.04 -25.85 8.47
C ALA A 156 13.41 -26.33 7.06
N ILE A 157 14.26 -25.58 6.34
CA ILE A 157 14.74 -25.96 5.01
C ILE A 157 16.10 -26.72 5.06
N GLY A 158 16.55 -27.13 6.25
CA GLY A 158 17.81 -27.89 6.41
C GLY A 158 19.09 -27.05 6.30
N ARG A 159 19.00 -25.73 6.48
CA ARG A 159 20.14 -24.80 6.43
C ARG A 159 20.49 -24.27 7.82
N GLU A 160 20.72 -25.20 8.75
CA GLU A 160 21.13 -24.86 10.12
C GLU A 160 22.48 -24.13 10.19
N ASP A 161 23.34 -24.35 9.19
CA ASP A 161 24.64 -23.67 9.03
C ASP A 161 24.50 -22.13 8.99
N LEU A 162 23.35 -21.62 8.53
CA LEU A 162 23.10 -20.18 8.43
C LEU A 162 22.68 -19.55 9.76
N THR A 163 22.18 -20.35 10.69
CA THR A 163 21.65 -19.82 11.97
C THR A 163 22.74 -19.27 12.88
N THR A 164 23.98 -19.73 12.70
CA THR A 164 25.17 -19.26 13.43
C THR A 164 26.09 -18.37 12.60
N ASN A 165 25.77 -18.18 11.32
CA ASN A 165 26.56 -17.37 10.40
C ASN A 165 26.21 -15.88 10.51
N PRO A 166 27.14 -14.99 10.92
CA PRO A 166 26.87 -13.57 11.05
C PRO A 166 26.35 -12.89 9.78
N ALA A 167 26.72 -13.41 8.59
CA ALA A 167 26.29 -12.88 7.30
C ALA A 167 24.78 -13.05 7.05
N TRP A 168 24.08 -13.89 7.85
CA TRP A 168 22.66 -14.18 7.75
C TRP A 168 21.87 -13.79 9.00
N ALA A 169 22.56 -13.36 10.05
CA ALA A 169 21.98 -13.17 11.38
C ALA A 169 20.90 -12.08 11.42
N THR A 170 21.07 -11.01 10.66
CA THR A 170 20.13 -9.87 10.68
C THR A 170 19.49 -9.63 9.32
N ASN A 171 18.29 -9.04 9.32
CA ASN A 171 17.62 -8.65 8.07
C ASN A 171 18.52 -7.73 7.21
N ARG A 172 19.25 -6.82 7.83
CA ARG A 172 20.21 -5.94 7.15
C ARG A 172 21.29 -6.71 6.38
N GLU A 173 21.84 -7.77 6.96
CA GLU A 173 22.85 -8.60 6.31
C GLU A 173 22.23 -9.46 5.20
N ARG A 174 21.04 -10.00 5.42
CA ARG A 174 20.31 -10.78 4.42
C ARG A 174 19.91 -9.93 3.20
N LEU A 175 19.52 -8.66 3.39
CA LEU A 175 19.20 -7.74 2.30
C LEU A 175 20.37 -7.51 1.32
N LYS A 176 21.60 -7.75 1.72
CA LYS A 176 22.76 -7.73 0.80
C LYS A 176 22.85 -8.96 -0.12
N ARG A 177 22.01 -9.98 0.11
CA ARG A 177 22.04 -11.31 -0.52
C ARG A 177 20.64 -11.82 -0.87
N VAL A 178 19.76 -10.93 -1.36
CA VAL A 178 18.34 -11.29 -1.62
C VAL A 178 18.23 -12.45 -2.60
N ASP A 179 18.98 -12.41 -3.71
CA ASP A 179 18.96 -13.47 -4.73
C ASP A 179 19.46 -14.80 -4.18
N GLU A 180 20.54 -14.78 -3.41
CA GLU A 180 21.08 -15.98 -2.77
C GLU A 180 20.06 -16.56 -1.76
N CYS A 181 19.40 -15.70 -0.99
CA CYS A 181 18.36 -16.09 -0.06
C CYS A 181 17.16 -16.75 -0.78
N ASP A 182 16.68 -16.14 -1.83
CA ASP A 182 15.54 -16.66 -2.61
C ASP A 182 15.88 -17.99 -3.28
N ASN A 183 17.05 -18.09 -3.93
CA ASN A 183 17.50 -19.33 -4.59
C ASN A 183 17.69 -20.50 -3.62
N MET A 184 18.03 -20.20 -2.38
CA MET A 184 18.19 -21.22 -1.35
C MET A 184 16.84 -21.75 -0.83
N ILE A 185 15.83 -20.93 -0.82
CA ILE A 185 14.49 -21.30 -0.34
C ILE A 185 13.68 -21.99 -1.44
N ALA A 186 13.91 -21.62 -2.71
CA ALA A 186 13.24 -22.19 -3.89
C ALA A 186 13.67 -23.65 -4.15
#